data_ba117be50ac9e7b42a1fc337d691de04
#
_entry.id   ba117be50ac9e7b42a1fc337d691de04
#
_cell.length_a   1.000
_cell.length_b   1.000
_cell.length_c   1.000
_cell.angle_alpha   90.00
_cell.angle_beta   90.00
_cell.angle_gamma   90.00
#
_symmetry.space_group_name_H-M   'P 1'
#
loop_
_entity.id
_entity.type
_entity.pdbx_description
1 polymer ?
#
loop_
_entity_poly.entity_id
_entity_poly.type
_entity_poly.pdbx_seq_one_letter_code
_entity_poly.pdbx_strand_id
1 'polypeptide(L)'
;MTLPGFFDGTGMPDPGWWEALWPDPARVLELVGLRPGMDVIDLCSGDGWFTLKIAQLARHVTSIDLDQQLLDTARVRLKESGAANCSFIAGDAYDIAALVPSKADFVFLANAFHGVPDRTRLARAVRDTLAPGGQFAIVNWHARPREETTVLGEPRGPATELRLTPQQTIQSVEAAGLKLVKMVELPSYHYGAVFA
;
A
#
# COMPACT_ATOMS: atom_id res chain seq x y z
N MET A 1 -14.12 -8.68 -14.82
CA MET A 1 -13.97 -7.37 -15.50
C MET A 1 -13.25 -6.46 -14.51
N THR A 2 -12.14 -5.84 -14.89
CA THR A 2 -11.46 -4.84 -14.08
C THR A 2 -12.27 -3.56 -14.07
N LEU A 3 -12.43 -2.90 -12.91
CA LEU A 3 -13.10 -1.62 -12.82
C LEU A 3 -12.34 -0.55 -13.62
N PRO A 4 -13.03 0.40 -14.29
CA PRO A 4 -12.35 1.54 -14.91
C PRO A 4 -11.50 2.30 -13.88
N GLY A 5 -10.25 2.59 -14.20
CA GLY A 5 -9.30 3.22 -13.27
C GLY A 5 -8.50 2.25 -12.40
N PHE A 6 -8.75 0.95 -12.49
CA PHE A 6 -7.96 -0.05 -11.79
C PHE A 6 -6.53 -0.08 -12.32
N PHE A 7 -5.55 -0.12 -11.43
CA PHE A 7 -4.14 -0.18 -11.83
C PHE A 7 -3.76 -1.57 -12.31
N ASP A 8 -2.94 -1.64 -13.37
CA ASP A 8 -2.52 -2.91 -13.95
C ASP A 8 -1.75 -3.79 -12.96
N GLY A 9 -2.07 -5.09 -12.93
CA GLY A 9 -1.39 -6.07 -12.10
C GLY A 9 -1.63 -5.97 -10.59
N THR A 10 -2.67 -5.22 -10.17
CA THR A 10 -2.99 -4.96 -8.75
C THR A 10 -4.25 -5.66 -8.25
N GLY A 11 -4.81 -6.58 -9.02
CA GLY A 11 -5.95 -7.39 -8.57
C GLY A 11 -5.63 -8.14 -7.28
N MET A 12 -6.62 -8.25 -6.38
CA MET A 12 -6.46 -8.95 -5.12
C MET A 12 -6.12 -10.43 -5.36
N PRO A 13 -5.07 -10.97 -4.74
CA PRO A 13 -4.66 -12.37 -4.95
C PRO A 13 -5.53 -13.35 -4.18
N ASP A 14 -5.38 -14.63 -4.51
CA ASP A 14 -5.93 -15.73 -3.71
C ASP A 14 -5.36 -15.68 -2.27
N PRO A 15 -6.22 -15.76 -1.23
CA PRO A 15 -5.79 -15.64 0.16
C PRO A 15 -4.68 -16.62 0.57
N GLY A 16 -4.72 -17.85 0.08
CA GLY A 16 -3.78 -18.90 0.52
C GLY A 16 -2.32 -18.55 0.21
N TRP A 17 -2.01 -18.06 -1.00
CA TRP A 17 -0.63 -17.68 -1.29
C TRP A 17 -0.28 -16.27 -0.78
N TRP A 18 -1.28 -15.41 -0.61
CA TRP A 18 -1.09 -14.08 -0.02
C TRP A 18 -0.66 -14.18 1.44
N GLU A 19 -1.28 -15.06 2.21
CA GLU A 19 -0.88 -15.38 3.57
C GLU A 19 0.55 -15.94 3.64
N ALA A 20 0.88 -16.84 2.73
CA ALA A 20 2.23 -17.41 2.66
C ALA A 20 3.31 -16.38 2.28
N LEU A 21 2.95 -15.37 1.47
CA LEU A 21 3.84 -14.28 1.10
C LEU A 21 4.09 -13.32 2.29
N TRP A 22 3.07 -13.06 3.10
CA TRP A 22 3.10 -12.10 4.20
C TRP A 22 2.83 -12.78 5.56
N PRO A 23 3.74 -13.66 6.03
CA PRO A 23 3.53 -14.38 7.29
C PRO A 23 3.58 -13.46 8.53
N ASP A 24 4.25 -12.32 8.42
CA ASP A 24 4.34 -11.31 9.47
C ASP A 24 4.15 -9.89 8.90
N PRO A 25 2.92 -9.50 8.57
CA PRO A 25 2.65 -8.16 8.05
C PRO A 25 2.90 -7.04 9.08
N ALA A 26 2.83 -7.33 10.38
CA ALA A 26 3.14 -6.35 11.42
C ALA A 26 4.63 -5.95 11.37
N ARG A 27 5.52 -6.91 11.16
CA ARG A 27 6.95 -6.65 11.01
C ARG A 27 7.26 -5.81 9.76
N VAL A 28 6.53 -6.03 8.67
CA VAL A 28 6.66 -5.19 7.46
C VAL A 28 6.33 -3.73 7.79
N LEU A 29 5.21 -3.49 8.46
CA LEU A 29 4.76 -2.15 8.85
C LEU A 29 5.76 -1.45 9.79
N GLU A 30 6.30 -2.16 10.77
CA GLU A 30 7.36 -1.65 11.65
C GLU A 30 8.61 -1.25 10.86
N LEU A 31 9.06 -2.12 9.97
CA LEU A 31 10.25 -1.89 9.15
C LEU A 31 10.11 -0.67 8.25
N VAL A 32 8.94 -0.39 7.71
CA VAL A 32 8.69 0.82 6.89
C VAL A 32 8.33 2.05 7.73
N GLY A 33 8.35 1.95 9.07
CA GLY A 33 8.29 3.10 9.95
C GLY A 33 6.92 3.44 10.55
N LEU A 34 5.92 2.56 10.43
CA LEU A 34 4.65 2.72 11.15
C LEU A 34 4.92 2.70 12.66
N ARG A 35 4.33 3.63 13.38
CA ARG A 35 4.44 3.75 14.85
C ARG A 35 3.06 3.84 15.50
N PRO A 36 2.94 3.41 16.76
CA PRO A 36 1.70 3.53 17.51
C PRO A 36 1.19 4.99 17.58
N GLY A 37 -0.13 5.12 17.50
CA GLY A 37 -0.83 6.40 17.67
C GLY A 37 -0.85 7.32 16.46
N MET A 38 -0.33 6.91 15.31
CA MET A 38 -0.40 7.66 14.06
C MET A 38 -1.81 7.65 13.46
N ASP A 39 -2.18 8.71 12.75
CA ASP A 39 -3.27 8.71 11.79
C ASP A 39 -2.73 8.21 10.45
N VAL A 40 -3.31 7.14 9.93
CA VAL A 40 -2.79 6.39 8.80
C VAL A 40 -3.80 6.35 7.66
N ILE A 41 -3.33 6.50 6.43
CA ILE A 41 -4.08 6.13 5.24
C ILE A 41 -3.48 4.86 4.67
N ASP A 42 -4.31 3.82 4.53
CA ASP A 42 -3.98 2.60 3.78
C ASP A 42 -4.56 2.76 2.38
N LEU A 43 -3.70 3.08 1.41
CA LEU A 43 -4.08 3.44 0.05
C LEU A 43 -3.98 2.23 -0.88
N CYS A 44 -5.02 1.96 -1.67
CA CYS A 44 -5.20 0.73 -2.43
C CYS A 44 -5.21 -0.49 -1.49
N SER A 45 -6.02 -0.39 -0.45
CA SER A 45 -6.02 -1.30 0.71
C SER A 45 -6.54 -2.70 0.43
N GLY A 46 -7.21 -2.91 -0.70
CA GLY A 46 -7.81 -4.18 -1.08
C GLY A 46 -8.81 -4.69 -0.04
N ASP A 47 -8.69 -5.97 0.29
CA ASP A 47 -9.54 -6.67 1.28
C ASP A 47 -9.14 -6.41 2.76
N GLY A 48 -8.26 -5.43 3.01
CA GLY A 48 -7.86 -5.00 4.34
C GLY A 48 -6.81 -5.87 5.02
N TRP A 49 -6.00 -6.63 4.28
CA TRP A 49 -4.95 -7.47 4.84
C TRP A 49 -3.98 -6.69 5.73
N PHE A 50 -3.41 -5.60 5.20
CA PHE A 50 -2.56 -4.71 5.99
C PHE A 50 -3.37 -3.78 6.89
N THR A 51 -4.54 -3.31 6.46
CA THR A 51 -5.42 -2.43 7.25
C THR A 51 -5.68 -2.99 8.64
N LEU A 52 -5.92 -4.31 8.75
CA LEU A 52 -6.14 -4.99 10.03
C LEU A 52 -4.95 -4.82 10.99
N LYS A 53 -3.73 -4.94 10.49
CA LYS A 53 -2.51 -4.80 11.30
C LYS A 53 -2.19 -3.33 11.59
N ILE A 54 -2.45 -2.44 10.66
CA ILE A 54 -2.34 -1.00 10.87
C ILE A 54 -3.28 -0.57 12.00
N ALA A 55 -4.54 -1.03 11.99
CA ALA A 55 -5.54 -0.68 12.99
C ALA A 55 -5.17 -1.09 14.42
N GLN A 56 -4.36 -2.13 14.59
CA GLN A 56 -3.87 -2.56 15.91
C GLN A 56 -2.85 -1.58 16.55
N LEU A 57 -2.23 -0.73 15.72
CA LEU A 57 -1.18 0.20 16.15
C LEU A 57 -1.62 1.67 16.02
N ALA A 58 -2.33 2.00 14.96
CA ALA A 58 -2.72 3.36 14.62
C ALA A 58 -3.77 3.93 15.58
N ARG A 59 -3.79 5.26 15.71
CA ARG A 59 -4.90 5.96 16.33
C ARG A 59 -6.17 5.84 15.49
N HIS A 60 -6.04 6.06 14.18
CA HIS A 60 -7.10 5.91 13.20
C HIS A 60 -6.52 5.45 11.86
N VAL A 61 -7.29 4.64 11.11
CA VAL A 61 -6.97 4.22 9.75
C VAL A 61 -8.06 4.66 8.80
N THR A 62 -7.68 5.32 7.72
CA THR A 62 -8.53 5.53 6.55
C THR A 62 -8.12 4.57 5.46
N SER A 63 -8.92 3.54 5.23
CA SER A 63 -8.74 2.53 4.19
C SER A 63 -9.38 3.03 2.91
N ILE A 64 -8.60 3.15 1.83
CA ILE A 64 -9.06 3.66 0.53
C ILE A 64 -8.78 2.63 -0.54
N ASP A 65 -9.80 2.28 -1.31
CA ASP A 65 -9.68 1.44 -2.50
C ASP A 65 -10.71 1.86 -3.55
N LEU A 66 -10.44 1.56 -4.81
CA LEU A 66 -11.41 1.80 -5.90
C LEU A 66 -12.55 0.80 -5.85
N ASP A 67 -12.30 -0.43 -5.38
CA ASP A 67 -13.24 -1.53 -5.35
C ASP A 67 -14.05 -1.55 -4.05
N GLN A 68 -15.33 -1.16 -4.14
CA GLN A 68 -16.25 -1.18 -3.00
C GLN A 68 -16.45 -2.58 -2.41
N GLN A 69 -16.35 -3.65 -3.22
CA GLN A 69 -16.55 -5.03 -2.73
C GLN A 69 -15.36 -5.47 -1.85
N LEU A 70 -14.15 -5.05 -2.23
CA LEU A 70 -12.96 -5.29 -1.40
C LEU A 70 -13.05 -4.52 -0.08
N LEU A 71 -13.49 -3.26 -0.11
CA LEU A 71 -13.71 -2.48 1.11
C LEU A 71 -14.79 -3.08 2.02
N ASP A 72 -15.84 -3.66 1.45
CA ASP A 72 -16.87 -4.35 2.23
C ASP A 72 -16.30 -5.61 2.90
N THR A 73 -15.44 -6.34 2.21
CA THR A 73 -14.68 -7.47 2.78
C THR A 73 -13.75 -7.00 3.90
N ALA A 74 -13.00 -5.92 3.68
CA ALA A 74 -12.14 -5.30 4.68
C ALA A 74 -12.92 -4.90 5.93
N ARG A 75 -14.09 -4.28 5.75
CA ARG A 75 -14.98 -3.85 6.85
C ARG A 75 -15.44 -5.04 7.70
N VAL A 76 -15.82 -6.16 7.07
CA VAL A 76 -16.18 -7.39 7.78
C VAL A 76 -15.01 -7.93 8.57
N ARG A 77 -13.83 -8.07 7.95
CA ARG A 77 -12.59 -8.54 8.57
C ARG A 77 -12.21 -7.71 9.82
N LEU A 78 -12.28 -6.39 9.71
CA LEU A 78 -11.94 -5.50 10.83
C LEU A 78 -12.98 -5.57 11.96
N LYS A 79 -14.27 -5.64 11.62
CA LYS A 79 -15.34 -5.80 12.60
C LYS A 79 -15.20 -7.11 13.39
N GLU A 80 -14.87 -8.21 12.72
CA GLU A 80 -14.66 -9.51 13.37
C GLU A 80 -13.45 -9.50 14.31
N SER A 81 -12.44 -8.69 14.02
CA SER A 81 -11.27 -8.49 14.89
C SER A 81 -11.52 -7.53 16.06
N GLY A 82 -12.68 -6.89 16.13
CA GLY A 82 -13.00 -5.89 17.14
C GLY A 82 -12.40 -4.50 16.90
N ALA A 83 -11.79 -4.26 15.73
CA ALA A 83 -11.23 -2.95 15.40
C ALA A 83 -12.36 -1.94 15.08
N ALA A 84 -12.39 -0.81 15.81
CA ALA A 84 -13.40 0.24 15.68
C ALA A 84 -12.82 1.59 15.19
N ASN A 85 -11.51 1.68 14.98
CA ASN A 85 -10.79 2.89 14.62
C ASN A 85 -10.50 3.01 13.13
N CYS A 86 -11.42 2.51 12.28
CA CYS A 86 -11.24 2.48 10.82
C CYS A 86 -12.38 3.18 10.09
N SER A 87 -12.03 3.94 9.05
CA SER A 87 -12.93 4.49 8.05
C SER A 87 -12.63 3.86 6.68
N PHE A 88 -13.66 3.71 5.84
CA PHE A 88 -13.53 3.09 4.52
C PHE A 88 -14.11 4.02 3.47
N ILE A 89 -13.32 4.35 2.46
CA ILE A 89 -13.68 5.28 1.39
C ILE A 89 -13.44 4.62 0.04
N ALA A 90 -14.49 4.45 -0.75
CA ALA A 90 -14.35 4.05 -2.14
C ALA A 90 -13.98 5.26 -2.99
N GLY A 91 -12.85 5.17 -3.72
CA GLY A 91 -12.41 6.27 -4.56
C GLY A 91 -11.09 6.02 -5.26
N ASP A 92 -10.81 6.85 -6.25
CA ASP A 92 -9.56 6.81 -7.01
C ASP A 92 -8.40 7.35 -6.15
N ALA A 93 -7.31 6.59 -6.11
CA ALA A 93 -6.11 6.98 -5.36
C ALA A 93 -5.53 8.33 -5.81
N TYR A 94 -5.74 8.73 -7.05
CA TYR A 94 -5.33 10.05 -7.54
C TYR A 94 -6.09 11.22 -6.88
N ASP A 95 -7.27 10.95 -6.35
CA ASP A 95 -8.14 11.97 -5.72
C ASP A 95 -8.03 11.96 -4.19
N ILE A 96 -7.04 11.25 -3.64
CA ILE A 96 -6.84 11.06 -2.19
C ILE A 96 -6.96 12.37 -1.38
N ALA A 97 -6.42 13.47 -1.88
CA ALA A 97 -6.46 14.77 -1.19
C ALA A 97 -7.88 15.33 -1.03
N ALA A 98 -8.80 14.96 -1.92
CA ALA A 98 -10.21 15.36 -1.84
C ALA A 98 -11.06 14.35 -1.03
N LEU A 99 -10.60 13.10 -0.93
CA LEU A 99 -11.32 12.03 -0.24
C LEU A 99 -11.13 12.07 1.28
N VAL A 100 -9.95 12.49 1.76
CA VAL A 100 -9.65 12.45 3.19
C VAL A 100 -10.01 13.77 3.89
N PRO A 101 -10.60 13.70 5.09
CA PRO A 101 -11.03 14.90 5.81
C PRO A 101 -9.88 15.65 6.49
N SER A 102 -8.74 15.01 6.70
CA SER A 102 -7.59 15.55 7.43
C SER A 102 -6.28 15.02 6.92
N LYS A 103 -5.18 15.68 7.27
CA LYS A 103 -3.82 15.23 7.00
C LYS A 103 -3.50 13.98 7.80
N ALA A 104 -2.63 13.13 7.24
CA ALA A 104 -2.17 11.89 7.84
C ALA A 104 -0.69 11.95 8.26
N ASP A 105 -0.36 11.27 9.34
CA ASP A 105 1.04 11.08 9.77
C ASP A 105 1.76 10.07 8.88
N PHE A 106 1.00 9.15 8.29
CA PHE A 106 1.56 8.05 7.51
C PHE A 106 0.61 7.63 6.39
N VAL A 107 1.10 7.58 5.17
CA VAL A 107 0.39 6.96 4.04
C VAL A 107 1.13 5.68 3.66
N PHE A 108 0.41 4.57 3.65
CA PHE A 108 0.92 3.26 3.29
C PHE A 108 0.33 2.80 1.95
N LEU A 109 1.16 2.31 1.06
CA LEU A 109 0.74 1.74 -0.22
C LEU A 109 1.56 0.49 -0.51
N ALA A 110 0.90 -0.66 -0.50
CA ALA A 110 1.54 -1.95 -0.74
C ALA A 110 1.03 -2.60 -2.02
N ASN A 111 1.97 -3.11 -2.83
CA ASN A 111 1.70 -3.94 -4.00
C ASN A 111 0.79 -3.33 -5.08
N ALA A 112 0.72 -1.99 -5.14
CA ALA A 112 -0.06 -1.28 -6.14
C ALA A 112 0.76 -0.29 -6.98
N PHE A 113 1.85 0.27 -6.44
CA PHE A 113 2.62 1.32 -7.10
C PHE A 113 3.21 0.93 -8.46
N HIS A 114 3.48 -0.36 -8.68
CA HIS A 114 3.98 -0.86 -9.96
C HIS A 114 2.98 -0.69 -11.11
N GLY A 115 1.68 -0.81 -10.83
CA GLY A 115 0.61 -0.67 -11.82
C GLY A 115 0.14 0.77 -12.07
N VAL A 116 0.61 1.75 -11.27
CA VAL A 116 0.20 3.15 -11.39
C VAL A 116 0.71 3.77 -12.69
N PRO A 117 -0.16 4.27 -13.60
CA PRO A 117 0.26 4.88 -14.86
C PRO A 117 1.07 6.16 -14.67
N ASP A 118 0.58 7.10 -13.87
CA ASP A 118 1.28 8.35 -13.51
C ASP A 118 1.67 8.36 -12.03
N ARG A 119 2.82 7.74 -11.74
CA ARG A 119 3.36 7.58 -10.37
C ARG A 119 3.69 8.91 -9.71
N THR A 120 4.17 9.87 -10.49
CA THR A 120 4.51 11.20 -9.97
C THR A 120 3.25 11.98 -9.60
N ARG A 121 2.17 11.88 -10.37
CA ARG A 121 0.87 12.45 -10.03
C ARG A 121 0.33 11.86 -8.73
N LEU A 122 0.36 10.53 -8.58
CA LEU A 122 -0.06 9.87 -7.35
C LEU A 122 0.77 10.33 -6.15
N ALA A 123 2.09 10.36 -6.28
CA ALA A 123 2.98 10.79 -5.20
C ALA A 123 2.74 12.27 -4.80
N ARG A 124 2.39 13.16 -5.75
CA ARG A 124 1.96 14.55 -5.44
C ARG A 124 0.67 14.55 -4.63
N ALA A 125 -0.34 13.79 -5.07
CA ALA A 125 -1.61 13.71 -4.37
C ALA A 125 -1.40 13.20 -2.92
N VAL A 126 -0.54 12.19 -2.73
CA VAL A 126 -0.16 11.69 -1.40
C VAL A 126 0.57 12.77 -0.60
N ARG A 127 1.59 13.43 -1.15
CA ARG A 127 2.31 14.53 -0.48
C ARG A 127 1.34 15.58 0.06
N ASP A 128 0.35 15.93 -0.74
CA ASP A 128 -0.64 16.94 -0.39
C ASP A 128 -1.62 16.49 0.70
N THR A 129 -1.57 15.22 1.14
CA THR A 129 -2.34 14.68 2.27
C THR A 129 -1.50 14.48 3.53
N LEU A 130 -0.17 14.57 3.44
CA LEU A 130 0.69 14.39 4.60
C LEU A 130 0.65 15.57 5.56
N ALA A 131 0.63 15.27 6.85
CA ALA A 131 0.85 16.24 7.91
C ALA A 131 2.33 16.73 7.90
N PRO A 132 2.66 17.85 8.54
CA PRO A 132 4.06 18.23 8.72
C PRO A 132 4.87 17.12 9.39
N GLY A 133 5.91 16.62 8.73
CA GLY A 133 6.72 15.49 9.18
C GLY A 133 6.10 14.10 8.92
N GLY A 134 4.97 14.06 8.23
CA GLY A 134 4.34 12.80 7.79
C GLY A 134 5.16 12.08 6.75
N GLN A 135 4.91 10.78 6.59
CA GLN A 135 5.70 9.89 5.72
C GLN A 135 4.82 9.12 4.74
N PHE A 136 5.37 8.87 3.56
CA PHE A 136 4.79 7.99 2.55
C PHE A 136 5.65 6.72 2.43
N ALA A 137 5.07 5.56 2.72
CA ALA A 137 5.72 4.27 2.61
C ALA A 137 5.14 3.45 1.45
N ILE A 138 6.01 3.00 0.57
CA ILE A 138 5.68 2.13 -0.56
C ILE A 138 6.34 0.78 -0.32
N VAL A 139 5.55 -0.30 -0.37
CA VAL A 139 6.01 -1.69 -0.42
C VAL A 139 5.76 -2.22 -1.81
N ASN A 140 6.80 -2.67 -2.50
CA ASN A 140 6.68 -3.10 -3.88
C ASN A 140 7.61 -4.29 -4.20
N TRP A 141 7.22 -5.06 -5.22
CA TRP A 141 8.02 -6.16 -5.74
C TRP A 141 9.33 -5.66 -6.33
N HIS A 142 10.43 -6.37 -6.07
CA HIS A 142 11.67 -6.15 -6.82
C HIS A 142 11.48 -6.44 -8.31
N ALA A 143 12.25 -5.74 -9.16
CA ALA A 143 12.30 -5.94 -10.60
C ALA A 143 13.05 -7.25 -10.95
N ARG A 144 12.46 -8.38 -10.57
CA ARG A 144 12.94 -9.74 -10.89
C ARG A 144 11.97 -10.40 -11.86
N PRO A 145 12.42 -11.34 -12.70
CA PRO A 145 11.52 -12.19 -13.49
C PRO A 145 10.45 -12.82 -12.59
N ARG A 146 9.20 -12.82 -13.07
CA ARG A 146 8.09 -13.37 -12.30
C ARG A 146 8.30 -14.85 -11.95
N GLU A 147 8.96 -15.58 -12.83
CA GLU A 147 9.31 -17.00 -12.72
C GLU A 147 10.24 -17.27 -11.52
N GLU A 148 11.00 -16.28 -11.09
CA GLU A 148 11.90 -16.36 -9.93
C GLU A 148 11.22 -16.04 -8.59
N THR A 149 9.97 -15.57 -8.62
CA THR A 149 9.23 -15.18 -7.42
C THR A 149 8.11 -16.17 -7.13
N THR A 150 8.47 -17.32 -6.56
CA THR A 150 7.55 -18.41 -6.29
C THR A 150 6.98 -18.36 -4.88
N VAL A 151 5.67 -18.56 -4.78
CA VAL A 151 4.96 -18.73 -3.50
C VAL A 151 4.11 -19.99 -3.61
N LEU A 152 4.23 -20.89 -2.65
CA LEU A 152 3.62 -22.23 -2.69
C LEU A 152 3.95 -23.01 -3.99
N GLY A 153 5.18 -22.86 -4.47
CA GLY A 153 5.68 -23.58 -5.66
C GLY A 153 5.30 -22.98 -7.01
N GLU A 154 4.53 -21.90 -7.05
CA GLU A 154 4.05 -21.29 -8.28
C GLU A 154 4.54 -19.83 -8.43
N PRO A 155 4.86 -19.36 -9.67
CA PRO A 155 5.19 -17.96 -9.92
C PRO A 155 4.05 -17.01 -9.53
N ARG A 156 4.34 -16.01 -8.70
CA ARG A 156 3.35 -15.06 -8.16
C ARG A 156 3.79 -13.61 -8.34
N GLY A 157 2.84 -12.71 -8.10
CA GLY A 157 3.03 -11.26 -8.26
C GLY A 157 2.73 -10.74 -9.65
N PRO A 158 2.97 -9.44 -9.91
CA PRO A 158 2.70 -8.81 -11.19
C PRO A 158 3.61 -9.35 -12.30
N ALA A 159 3.21 -9.14 -13.54
CA ALA A 159 4.02 -9.43 -14.72
C ALA A 159 5.38 -8.71 -14.63
N THR A 160 6.42 -9.31 -15.18
CA THR A 160 7.81 -8.83 -15.05
C THR A 160 7.97 -7.39 -15.53
N GLU A 161 7.31 -7.02 -16.61
CA GLU A 161 7.35 -5.69 -17.23
C GLU A 161 6.72 -4.58 -16.38
N LEU A 162 5.84 -4.92 -15.44
CA LEU A 162 5.25 -3.97 -14.49
C LEU A 162 6.14 -3.70 -13.29
N ARG A 163 7.10 -4.58 -13.00
CA ARG A 163 7.93 -4.47 -11.80
C ARG A 163 8.91 -3.32 -11.88
N LEU A 164 9.06 -2.63 -10.77
CA LEU A 164 9.93 -1.46 -10.67
C LEU A 164 11.19 -1.78 -9.87
N THR A 165 12.31 -1.27 -10.34
CA THR A 165 13.50 -1.19 -9.48
C THR A 165 13.26 -0.17 -8.37
N PRO A 166 13.95 -0.31 -7.21
CA PRO A 166 13.92 0.73 -6.18
C PRO A 166 14.23 2.12 -6.72
N GLN A 167 15.20 2.22 -7.63
CA GLN A 167 15.59 3.48 -8.24
C GLN A 167 14.48 4.15 -9.06
N GLN A 168 13.70 3.38 -9.82
CA GLN A 168 12.56 3.90 -10.57
C GLN A 168 11.45 4.43 -9.65
N THR A 169 11.21 3.73 -8.52
CA THR A 169 10.28 4.20 -7.48
C THR A 169 10.76 5.51 -6.87
N ILE A 170 12.03 5.59 -6.47
CA ILE A 170 12.64 6.80 -5.90
C ILE A 170 12.49 7.97 -6.87
N GLN A 171 12.90 7.81 -8.13
CA GLN A 171 12.81 8.86 -9.14
C GLN A 171 11.38 9.40 -9.31
N SER A 172 10.38 8.50 -9.35
CA SER A 172 8.98 8.89 -9.52
C SER A 172 8.46 9.71 -8.33
N VAL A 173 8.84 9.32 -7.11
CA VAL A 173 8.37 9.98 -5.89
C VAL A 173 9.13 11.28 -5.61
N GLU A 174 10.44 11.31 -5.85
CA GLU A 174 11.24 12.53 -5.70
C GLU A 174 10.85 13.62 -6.71
N ALA A 175 10.42 13.25 -7.91
CA ALA A 175 9.85 14.18 -8.89
C ALA A 175 8.54 14.82 -8.41
N ALA A 176 7.87 14.25 -7.41
CA ALA A 176 6.70 14.83 -6.74
C ALA A 176 7.06 15.80 -5.60
N GLY A 177 8.35 15.92 -5.23
CA GLY A 177 8.85 16.82 -4.18
C GLY A 177 9.02 16.19 -2.81
N LEU A 178 8.77 14.88 -2.65
CA LEU A 178 9.14 14.12 -1.47
C LEU A 178 10.62 13.70 -1.55
N LYS A 179 11.23 13.37 -0.42
CA LYS A 179 12.62 12.89 -0.35
C LYS A 179 12.70 11.52 0.26
N LEU A 180 13.54 10.66 -0.29
CA LEU A 180 13.80 9.36 0.30
C LEU A 180 14.42 9.51 1.70
N VAL A 181 13.79 8.87 2.67
CA VAL A 181 14.26 8.80 4.07
C VAL A 181 14.89 7.45 4.37
N LYS A 182 14.32 6.37 3.82
CA LYS A 182 14.72 5.02 4.16
C LYS A 182 14.41 4.04 3.03
N MET A 183 15.32 3.09 2.81
CA MET A 183 15.10 1.86 2.06
C MET A 183 15.22 0.67 3.00
N VAL A 184 14.35 -0.33 2.82
CA VAL A 184 14.43 -1.60 3.56
C VAL A 184 14.20 -2.77 2.63
N GLU A 185 14.97 -3.83 2.81
CA GLU A 185 14.71 -5.12 2.20
C GLU A 185 13.60 -5.82 2.98
N LEU A 186 12.63 -6.33 2.25
CA LEU A 186 11.49 -7.04 2.84
C LEU A 186 11.44 -8.47 2.28
N PRO A 187 11.18 -9.48 3.14
CA PRO A 187 10.98 -10.84 2.66
C PRO A 187 9.68 -10.90 1.83
N SER A 188 9.55 -11.79 0.86
CA SER A 188 10.64 -12.60 0.27
C SER A 188 11.19 -11.94 -0.99
N TYR A 189 10.42 -11.06 -1.64
CA TYR A 189 10.68 -10.50 -2.97
C TYR A 189 10.44 -9.00 -3.06
N HIS A 190 10.37 -8.32 -1.92
CA HIS A 190 9.92 -6.94 -1.84
C HIS A 190 10.98 -6.01 -1.27
N TYR A 191 10.83 -4.74 -1.58
CA TYR A 191 11.49 -3.65 -0.89
C TYR A 191 10.44 -2.68 -0.31
N GLY A 192 10.84 -1.96 0.73
CA GLY A 192 10.11 -0.82 1.25
C GLY A 192 10.88 0.46 0.98
N ALA A 193 10.21 1.49 0.47
CA ALA A 193 10.77 2.82 0.28
C ALA A 193 9.93 3.83 1.06
N VAL A 194 10.54 4.61 1.95
CA VAL A 194 9.88 5.60 2.81
C VAL A 194 10.36 6.98 2.45
N PHE A 195 9.43 7.91 2.30
CA PHE A 195 9.65 9.29 1.87
C PHE A 195 9.02 10.28 2.86
N ALA A 196 9.61 11.51 2.92
CA ALA A 196 9.07 12.64 3.66
C ALA A 196 9.26 13.95 2.88
#